data_4cc3dd3b6600c33535111b47b2da06ec
#
_entry.id   4cc3dd3b6600c33535111b47b2da06ec
#
_cell.length_a   1.000
_cell.length_b   1.000
_cell.length_c   1.000
_cell.angle_alpha   90.00
_cell.angle_beta   90.00
_cell.angle_gamma   90.00
#
_symmetry.space_group_name_H-M   'P 1'
#
loop_
_entity.id
_entity.type
_entity.pdbx_description
1 polymer ?
#
loop_
_entity_poly.entity_id
_entity_poly.type
_entity_poly.pdbx_seq_one_letter_code
_entity_poly.pdbx_strand_id
1 'polypeptide(L)'
;VLDRPKALNSLNTDMCAALENALTAWSTDPAVDVVVITSSTPKAYCAGGDVRRVRELQLEGTEEGRAAADGFFTNEYRMNALLSEFPKPFVAVMNGIVMGGGLGISLHGSHRVITERTWASMPEMAIGFSTDVGVSYAMQHLRQPYGDPDGTTSNGLALFMGLTGYRFTQADMLWSGMATHIISSHEVENFVTAIDEHGLDSALDTYARPAAEAGPSYLARHIEEINDIFSEGDWFDIEAKLDKGGYDKELIAVIDNLLSSANPSSLVATTLLFRANEKAEDLRQGLKNEFEVGKVLRYQENFAEGVRAVLVDKDNRASFDPHVTAEVNPEPFEEALVTAQSE
;
A
#
# COMPACT_ATOMS: atom_id res chain seq x y z
N VAL A 1 -4.66 -17.64 -8.34
CA VAL A 1 -3.55 -17.07 -9.13
C VAL A 1 -4.00 -15.78 -9.76
N LEU A 2 -3.22 -14.68 -9.59
CA LEU A 2 -3.41 -13.43 -10.32
C LEU A 2 -2.92 -13.64 -11.76
N ASP A 3 -3.82 -13.48 -12.74
CA ASP A 3 -3.53 -13.81 -14.15
C ASP A 3 -3.96 -12.70 -15.10
N ARG A 4 -3.36 -11.53 -14.92
CA ARG A 4 -3.46 -10.37 -15.83
C ARG A 4 -2.06 -9.84 -16.18
N PRO A 5 -1.15 -10.69 -16.73
CA PRO A 5 0.28 -10.39 -16.84
C PRO A 5 0.59 -9.18 -17.73
N LYS A 6 -0.24 -8.89 -18.75
CA LYS A 6 -0.07 -7.72 -19.62
C LYS A 6 -0.26 -6.39 -18.89
N ALA A 7 -1.01 -6.39 -17.79
CA ALA A 7 -1.21 -5.23 -16.92
C ALA A 7 -0.46 -5.38 -15.59
N LEU A 8 0.58 -6.23 -15.51
CA LEU A 8 1.33 -6.53 -14.29
C LEU A 8 0.41 -6.88 -13.11
N ASN A 9 -0.69 -7.60 -13.38
CA ASN A 9 -1.73 -8.00 -12.44
C ASN A 9 -2.43 -6.83 -11.73
N SER A 10 -2.48 -5.63 -12.33
CA SER A 10 -3.28 -4.54 -11.76
C SER A 10 -4.73 -4.98 -11.57
N LEU A 11 -5.27 -4.70 -10.38
CA LEU A 11 -6.62 -5.10 -9.97
C LEU A 11 -7.67 -4.32 -10.75
N ASN A 12 -8.65 -5.03 -11.28
CA ASN A 12 -9.86 -4.46 -11.83
C ASN A 12 -11.07 -4.93 -11.00
N THR A 13 -12.24 -4.37 -11.28
CA THR A 13 -13.49 -4.69 -10.57
C THR A 13 -13.79 -6.19 -10.55
N ASP A 14 -13.56 -6.90 -11.67
CA ASP A 14 -13.82 -8.33 -11.77
C ASP A 14 -12.89 -9.16 -10.89
N MET A 15 -11.60 -8.78 -10.79
CA MET A 15 -10.63 -9.43 -9.91
C MET A 15 -10.98 -9.21 -8.44
N CYS A 16 -11.34 -7.98 -8.05
CA CYS A 16 -11.78 -7.68 -6.69
C CYS A 16 -13.04 -8.49 -6.32
N ALA A 17 -14.03 -8.52 -7.19
CA ALA A 17 -15.26 -9.29 -6.98
C ALA A 17 -14.99 -10.80 -6.92
N ALA A 18 -14.13 -11.34 -7.78
CA ALA A 18 -13.74 -12.75 -7.74
C ALA A 18 -13.04 -13.13 -6.43
N LEU A 19 -12.14 -12.29 -5.95
CA LEU A 19 -11.42 -12.51 -4.69
C LEU A 19 -12.37 -12.40 -3.49
N GLU A 20 -13.26 -11.40 -3.47
CA GLU A 20 -14.29 -11.25 -2.45
C GLU A 20 -15.20 -12.48 -2.35
N ASN A 21 -15.70 -12.96 -3.51
CA ASN A 21 -16.54 -14.16 -3.58
C ASN A 21 -15.80 -15.40 -3.07
N ALA A 22 -14.54 -15.56 -3.45
CA ALA A 22 -13.71 -16.67 -3.00
C ALA A 22 -13.47 -16.62 -1.49
N LEU A 23 -13.06 -15.48 -0.93
CA LEU A 23 -12.85 -15.30 0.50
C LEU A 23 -14.13 -15.58 1.29
N THR A 24 -15.27 -15.08 0.83
CA THR A 24 -16.58 -15.32 1.46
C THR A 24 -16.91 -16.82 1.47
N ALA A 25 -16.76 -17.51 0.35
CA ALA A 25 -17.06 -18.94 0.25
C ALA A 25 -16.10 -19.79 1.11
N TRP A 26 -14.81 -19.50 1.06
CA TRP A 26 -13.78 -20.29 1.74
C TRP A 26 -13.68 -20.03 3.24
N SER A 27 -14.19 -18.90 3.72
CA SER A 27 -14.17 -18.58 5.16
C SER A 27 -14.80 -19.64 6.04
N THR A 28 -15.89 -20.27 5.56
CA THR A 28 -16.67 -21.27 6.27
C THR A 28 -16.55 -22.70 5.70
N ASP A 29 -15.87 -22.88 4.56
CA ASP A 29 -15.70 -24.19 3.93
C ASP A 29 -14.70 -25.06 4.72
N PRO A 30 -15.11 -26.17 5.35
CA PRO A 30 -14.21 -27.02 6.12
C PRO A 30 -13.16 -27.77 5.27
N ALA A 31 -13.31 -27.78 3.95
CA ALA A 31 -12.32 -28.38 3.03
C ALA A 31 -11.16 -27.43 2.69
N VAL A 32 -11.24 -26.18 3.10
CA VAL A 32 -10.17 -25.18 2.87
C VAL A 32 -9.45 -24.91 4.18
N ASP A 33 -8.21 -25.33 4.29
CA ASP A 33 -7.35 -25.10 5.46
C ASP A 33 -6.49 -23.83 5.31
N VAL A 34 -6.10 -23.49 4.09
CA VAL A 34 -5.24 -22.36 3.76
C VAL A 34 -5.59 -21.77 2.41
N VAL A 35 -5.45 -20.48 2.26
CA VAL A 35 -5.57 -19.78 0.95
C VAL A 35 -4.21 -19.25 0.56
N VAL A 36 -3.78 -19.57 -0.66
CA VAL A 36 -2.52 -19.08 -1.24
C VAL A 36 -2.84 -18.20 -2.44
N ILE A 37 -2.35 -16.96 -2.43
CA ILE A 37 -2.43 -16.06 -3.58
C ILE A 37 -1.04 -15.87 -4.18
N THR A 38 -0.91 -16.07 -5.49
CA THR A 38 0.34 -15.95 -6.24
C THR A 38 0.07 -15.34 -7.62
N SER A 39 1.14 -15.08 -8.37
CA SER A 39 1.10 -14.45 -9.69
C SER A 39 1.45 -15.44 -10.81
N SER A 40 0.80 -15.31 -11.97
CA SER A 40 1.15 -16.04 -13.20
C SER A 40 2.43 -15.51 -13.88
N THR A 41 3.02 -14.43 -13.38
CA THR A 41 4.23 -13.83 -13.96
C THR A 41 5.26 -13.47 -12.89
N PRO A 42 6.56 -13.74 -13.12
CA PRO A 42 7.61 -13.38 -12.17
C PRO A 42 7.96 -11.87 -12.17
N LYS A 43 7.31 -11.07 -13.04
CA LYS A 43 7.60 -9.62 -13.12
C LYS A 43 6.94 -8.84 -12.01
N ALA A 44 5.72 -9.21 -11.66
CA ALA A 44 4.94 -8.52 -10.66
C ALA A 44 4.00 -9.51 -9.96
N TYR A 45 3.91 -9.38 -8.65
CA TYR A 45 2.79 -9.95 -7.91
C TYR A 45 1.51 -9.16 -8.28
N CYS A 46 1.50 -7.85 -8.00
CA CYS A 46 0.45 -6.94 -8.41
C CYS A 46 0.95 -5.50 -8.40
N ALA A 47 0.74 -4.76 -9.47
CA ALA A 47 1.20 -3.37 -9.64
C ALA A 47 0.15 -2.31 -9.24
N GLY A 48 -0.84 -2.67 -8.42
CA GLY A 48 -1.86 -1.75 -7.89
C GLY A 48 -3.24 -1.89 -8.52
N GLY A 49 -4.12 -0.95 -8.26
CA GLY A 49 -5.44 -0.84 -8.88
C GLY A 49 -5.37 -0.32 -10.32
N ASP A 50 -6.39 -0.61 -11.14
CA ASP A 50 -6.48 -0.11 -12.51
C ASP A 50 -6.98 1.36 -12.54
N VAL A 51 -6.17 2.26 -11.94
CA VAL A 51 -6.48 3.69 -11.85
C VAL A 51 -6.52 4.39 -13.22
N ARG A 52 -5.97 3.77 -14.28
CA ARG A 52 -6.15 4.28 -15.65
C ARG A 52 -7.61 4.21 -16.05
N ARG A 53 -8.29 3.10 -15.73
CA ARG A 53 -9.73 2.97 -15.97
C ARG A 53 -10.54 3.93 -15.14
N VAL A 54 -10.16 4.15 -13.87
CA VAL A 54 -10.79 5.15 -12.99
C VAL A 54 -10.69 6.56 -13.61
N ARG A 55 -9.51 6.95 -14.08
CA ARG A 55 -9.32 8.22 -14.79
C ARG A 55 -10.21 8.35 -16.04
N GLU A 56 -10.30 7.31 -16.85
CA GLU A 56 -11.18 7.30 -18.06
C GLU A 56 -12.64 7.57 -17.65
N LEU A 57 -13.14 6.86 -16.64
CA LEU A 57 -14.51 7.02 -16.13
C LEU A 57 -14.78 8.44 -15.61
N GLN A 58 -13.82 9.06 -14.95
CA GLN A 58 -13.94 10.44 -14.49
C GLN A 58 -13.98 11.45 -15.64
N LEU A 59 -13.16 11.24 -16.68
CA LEU A 59 -13.09 12.10 -17.84
C LEU A 59 -14.36 12.02 -18.72
N GLU A 60 -15.19 10.97 -18.57
CA GLU A 60 -16.52 10.92 -19.16
C GLU A 60 -17.43 12.07 -18.67
N GLY A 61 -17.21 12.57 -17.45
CA GLY A 61 -17.95 13.67 -16.83
C GLY A 61 -19.42 13.34 -16.51
N THR A 62 -19.79 12.04 -16.61
CA THR A 62 -21.16 11.57 -16.38
C THR A 62 -21.35 11.10 -14.93
N GLU A 63 -22.60 11.04 -14.48
CA GLU A 63 -22.93 10.49 -13.15
C GLU A 63 -22.63 8.99 -13.10
N GLU A 64 -22.91 8.27 -14.18
CA GLU A 64 -22.62 6.84 -14.32
C GLU A 64 -21.12 6.57 -14.25
N GLY A 65 -20.28 7.39 -14.91
CA GLY A 65 -18.81 7.27 -14.85
C GLY A 65 -18.29 7.49 -13.44
N ARG A 66 -18.82 8.48 -12.73
CA ARG A 66 -18.45 8.72 -11.30
C ARG A 66 -18.87 7.56 -10.41
N ALA A 67 -20.11 7.09 -10.55
CA ALA A 67 -20.59 5.94 -9.77
C ALA A 67 -19.77 4.68 -10.02
N ALA A 68 -19.35 4.44 -11.28
CA ALA A 68 -18.48 3.31 -11.62
C ALA A 68 -17.07 3.45 -11.03
N ALA A 69 -16.50 4.67 -10.99
CA ALA A 69 -15.22 4.96 -10.36
C ALA A 69 -15.28 4.75 -8.83
N ASP A 70 -16.32 5.25 -8.17
CA ASP A 70 -16.55 5.03 -6.73
C ASP A 70 -16.79 3.55 -6.42
N GLY A 71 -17.53 2.87 -7.28
CA GLY A 71 -17.81 1.43 -7.16
C GLY A 71 -16.54 0.56 -7.23
N PHE A 72 -15.53 0.97 -8.00
CA PHE A 72 -14.23 0.29 -8.01
C PHE A 72 -13.59 0.30 -6.61
N PHE A 73 -13.43 1.47 -6.00
CA PHE A 73 -12.84 1.60 -4.66
C PHE A 73 -13.69 0.93 -3.58
N THR A 74 -15.02 1.08 -3.64
CA THR A 74 -15.92 0.40 -2.71
C THR A 74 -15.72 -1.11 -2.72
N ASN A 75 -15.62 -1.72 -3.91
CA ASN A 75 -15.40 -3.16 -4.04
C ASN A 75 -14.01 -3.58 -3.57
N GLU A 76 -12.97 -2.82 -3.93
CA GLU A 76 -11.60 -3.08 -3.51
C GLU A 76 -11.46 -3.01 -1.98
N TYR A 77 -11.97 -1.96 -1.35
CA TYR A 77 -11.86 -1.78 0.11
C TYR A 77 -12.70 -2.79 0.89
N ARG A 78 -13.87 -3.18 0.36
CA ARG A 78 -14.65 -4.26 0.96
C ARG A 78 -13.90 -5.60 0.90
N MET A 79 -13.25 -5.90 -0.20
CA MET A 79 -12.39 -7.08 -0.36
C MET A 79 -11.19 -7.01 0.61
N ASN A 80 -10.52 -5.85 0.78
CA ASN A 80 -9.44 -5.68 1.74
C ASN A 80 -9.90 -5.95 3.18
N ALA A 81 -11.07 -5.43 3.58
CA ALA A 81 -11.66 -5.69 4.89
C ALA A 81 -11.92 -7.18 5.12
N LEU A 82 -12.54 -7.87 4.15
CA LEU A 82 -12.78 -9.31 4.23
C LEU A 82 -11.49 -10.12 4.33
N LEU A 83 -10.42 -9.70 3.62
CA LEU A 83 -9.12 -10.35 3.69
C LEU A 83 -8.52 -10.22 5.09
N SER A 84 -8.60 -9.04 5.70
CA SER A 84 -8.07 -8.82 7.06
C SER A 84 -8.80 -9.61 8.13
N GLU A 85 -10.07 -9.91 7.91
CA GLU A 85 -10.94 -10.67 8.81
C GLU A 85 -10.99 -12.16 8.48
N PHE A 86 -10.24 -12.59 7.47
CA PHE A 86 -10.29 -13.99 7.00
C PHE A 86 -9.82 -14.95 8.10
N PRO A 87 -10.65 -15.95 8.51
CA PRO A 87 -10.41 -16.72 9.74
C PRO A 87 -9.35 -17.81 9.60
N LYS A 88 -8.82 -18.02 8.40
CA LYS A 88 -7.84 -19.07 8.10
C LYS A 88 -6.52 -18.47 7.61
N PRO A 89 -5.41 -19.23 7.63
CA PRO A 89 -4.17 -18.75 7.04
C PRO A 89 -4.36 -18.26 5.60
N PHE A 90 -3.95 -17.00 5.35
CA PHE A 90 -3.88 -16.41 4.03
C PHE A 90 -2.43 -16.09 3.69
N VAL A 91 -1.91 -16.73 2.66
CA VAL A 91 -0.51 -16.69 2.26
C VAL A 91 -0.38 -15.90 0.97
N ALA A 92 0.20 -14.71 1.02
CA ALA A 92 0.56 -13.93 -0.16
C ALA A 92 2.00 -14.27 -0.57
N VAL A 93 2.18 -14.92 -1.72
CA VAL A 93 3.50 -15.22 -2.29
C VAL A 93 3.87 -14.12 -3.27
N MET A 94 4.52 -13.11 -2.76
CA MET A 94 4.88 -11.89 -3.49
C MET A 94 6.20 -12.11 -4.24
N ASN A 95 6.13 -12.32 -5.55
CA ASN A 95 7.31 -12.44 -6.40
C ASN A 95 7.32 -11.30 -7.42
N GLY A 96 8.32 -10.41 -7.36
CA GLY A 96 8.43 -9.21 -8.19
C GLY A 96 7.76 -7.98 -7.57
N ILE A 97 7.14 -7.14 -8.41
CA ILE A 97 6.58 -5.81 -8.04
C ILE A 97 5.33 -5.97 -7.17
N VAL A 98 5.26 -5.18 -6.08
CA VAL A 98 4.09 -5.07 -5.20
C VAL A 98 3.81 -3.60 -4.95
N MET A 99 2.75 -3.03 -5.53
CA MET A 99 2.42 -1.61 -5.38
C MET A 99 0.93 -1.40 -5.11
N GLY A 100 0.57 -0.34 -4.37
CA GLY A 100 -0.81 0.09 -4.16
C GLY A 100 -1.72 -1.08 -3.77
N GLY A 101 -2.76 -1.36 -4.56
CA GLY A 101 -3.67 -2.51 -4.37
C GLY A 101 -2.96 -3.86 -4.22
N GLY A 102 -1.72 -4.02 -4.71
CA GLY A 102 -0.90 -5.21 -4.47
C GLY A 102 -0.55 -5.40 -2.99
N LEU A 103 -0.28 -4.30 -2.27
CA LEU A 103 -0.15 -4.31 -0.81
C LEU A 103 -1.51 -4.57 -0.15
N GLY A 104 -2.60 -4.01 -0.67
CA GLY A 104 -3.96 -4.25 -0.19
C GLY A 104 -4.37 -5.73 -0.20
N ILE A 105 -3.91 -6.52 -1.18
CA ILE A 105 -4.20 -7.96 -1.25
C ILE A 105 -3.10 -8.85 -0.65
N SER A 106 -2.11 -8.29 0.03
CA SER A 106 -1.04 -9.04 0.68
C SER A 106 -0.83 -8.66 2.14
N LEU A 107 -0.81 -7.36 2.46
CA LEU A 107 -0.42 -6.87 3.77
C LEU A 107 -1.36 -7.32 4.89
N HIS A 108 -2.65 -7.47 4.57
CA HIS A 108 -3.68 -7.91 5.51
C HIS A 108 -3.68 -9.43 5.75
N GLY A 109 -2.95 -10.20 4.94
CA GLY A 109 -2.82 -11.65 5.12
C GLY A 109 -1.90 -12.03 6.28
N SER A 110 -2.10 -13.25 6.80
CA SER A 110 -1.33 -13.78 7.93
C SER A 110 0.14 -14.08 7.55
N HIS A 111 0.40 -14.51 6.32
CA HIS A 111 1.73 -14.85 5.83
C HIS A 111 2.06 -14.06 4.57
N ARG A 112 3.09 -13.25 4.65
CA ARG A 112 3.59 -12.39 3.60
C ARG A 112 4.96 -12.88 3.16
N VAL A 113 4.96 -13.77 2.16
CA VAL A 113 6.16 -14.46 1.68
C VAL A 113 6.73 -13.71 0.50
N ILE A 114 7.98 -13.28 0.59
CA ILE A 114 8.68 -12.55 -0.47
C ILE A 114 9.79 -13.38 -1.10
N THR A 115 10.34 -12.89 -2.21
CA THR A 115 11.53 -13.46 -2.85
C THR A 115 12.60 -12.37 -3.00
N GLU A 116 13.80 -12.75 -3.45
CA GLU A 116 14.88 -11.79 -3.77
C GLU A 116 14.53 -10.82 -4.92
N ARG A 117 13.41 -11.05 -5.62
CA ARG A 117 12.90 -10.17 -6.69
C ARG A 117 11.87 -9.17 -6.20
N THR A 118 11.38 -9.35 -4.97
CA THR A 118 10.29 -8.53 -4.43
C THR A 118 10.77 -7.13 -4.06
N TRP A 119 9.98 -6.16 -4.38
CA TRP A 119 10.03 -4.83 -3.81
C TRP A 119 8.61 -4.25 -3.73
N ALA A 120 8.38 -3.38 -2.76
CA ALA A 120 7.07 -2.79 -2.51
C ALA A 120 7.13 -1.27 -2.48
N SER A 121 6.03 -0.61 -2.83
CA SER A 121 5.90 0.85 -2.75
C SER A 121 4.43 1.26 -2.74
N MET A 122 4.14 2.43 -2.12
CA MET A 122 2.86 3.16 -2.23
C MET A 122 3.14 4.49 -2.97
N PRO A 123 3.10 4.53 -4.32
CA PRO A 123 3.54 5.67 -5.11
C PRO A 123 2.43 6.69 -5.41
N GLU A 124 1.34 6.69 -4.64
CA GLU A 124 0.09 7.40 -4.92
C GLU A 124 0.27 8.92 -4.99
N MET A 125 1.25 9.48 -4.27
CA MET A 125 1.53 10.92 -4.28
C MET A 125 1.83 11.44 -5.69
N ALA A 126 2.55 10.65 -6.50
CA ALA A 126 2.92 11.03 -7.87
C ALA A 126 1.75 10.99 -8.86
N ILE A 127 0.64 10.33 -8.50
CA ILE A 127 -0.56 10.28 -9.34
C ILE A 127 -1.72 11.13 -8.82
N GLY A 128 -1.45 12.01 -7.82
CA GLY A 128 -2.47 12.89 -7.27
C GLY A 128 -3.52 12.16 -6.42
N PHE A 129 -3.12 11.09 -5.76
CA PHE A 129 -4.00 10.29 -4.90
C PHE A 129 -3.40 10.14 -3.48
N SER A 130 -4.12 9.49 -2.58
CA SER A 130 -3.65 9.15 -1.23
C SER A 130 -3.22 7.69 -1.14
N THR A 131 -2.36 7.36 -0.18
CA THR A 131 -2.14 5.97 0.24
C THR A 131 -3.44 5.39 0.77
N ASP A 132 -3.85 4.23 0.23
CA ASP A 132 -5.16 3.62 0.46
C ASP A 132 -5.08 2.10 0.68
N VAL A 133 -6.15 1.37 0.36
CA VAL A 133 -6.30 -0.09 0.44
C VAL A 133 -6.02 -0.67 1.84
N GLY A 134 -6.28 0.13 2.86
CA GLY A 134 -6.05 -0.21 4.27
C GLY A 134 -4.59 -0.10 4.70
N VAL A 135 -3.69 0.31 3.81
CA VAL A 135 -2.25 0.40 4.11
C VAL A 135 -1.96 1.53 5.09
N SER A 136 -2.67 2.66 5.00
CA SER A 136 -2.50 3.78 5.93
C SER A 136 -2.82 3.43 7.39
N TYR A 137 -3.71 2.45 7.61
CA TYR A 137 -3.97 1.87 8.92
C TYR A 137 -2.98 0.74 9.26
N ALA A 138 -2.87 -0.26 8.36
CA ALA A 138 -2.15 -1.49 8.63
C ALA A 138 -0.66 -1.25 8.92
N MET A 139 -0.01 -0.33 8.19
CA MET A 139 1.42 -0.02 8.40
C MET A 139 1.71 0.53 9.80
N GLN A 140 0.76 1.15 10.46
CA GLN A 140 0.91 1.66 11.83
C GLN A 140 0.74 0.56 12.89
N HIS A 141 0.30 -0.65 12.49
CA HIS A 141 -0.03 -1.77 13.38
C HIS A 141 0.77 -3.05 13.07
N LEU A 142 1.71 -3.01 12.11
CA LEU A 142 2.57 -4.16 11.81
C LEU A 142 3.51 -4.45 13.00
N ARG A 143 3.68 -5.72 13.31
CA ARG A 143 4.74 -6.16 14.22
C ARG A 143 6.06 -6.26 13.47
N GLN A 144 7.15 -5.91 14.12
CA GLN A 144 8.51 -5.95 13.58
C GLN A 144 9.27 -7.18 14.09
N PRO A 145 9.01 -8.39 13.55
CA PRO A 145 9.55 -9.63 14.12
C PRO A 145 11.08 -9.72 14.05
N TYR A 146 11.72 -8.95 13.17
CA TYR A 146 13.17 -8.95 12.96
C TYR A 146 13.83 -7.64 13.42
N GLY A 147 13.07 -6.66 13.83
CA GLY A 147 13.57 -5.40 14.40
C GLY A 147 13.41 -5.37 15.91
N ASP A 148 12.24 -4.98 16.37
CA ASP A 148 11.81 -5.03 17.76
C ASP A 148 10.62 -6.01 17.86
N PRO A 149 10.83 -7.25 18.37
CA PRO A 149 9.76 -8.26 18.41
C PRO A 149 8.56 -7.85 19.28
N ASP A 150 8.76 -6.97 20.25
CA ASP A 150 7.71 -6.46 21.12
C ASP A 150 7.13 -5.13 20.61
N GLY A 151 7.75 -4.55 19.56
CA GLY A 151 7.37 -3.29 18.94
C GLY A 151 6.45 -3.43 17.75
N THR A 152 5.78 -2.33 17.43
CA THR A 152 5.04 -2.15 16.17
C THR A 152 5.80 -1.20 15.26
N THR A 153 5.46 -1.20 13.97
CA THR A 153 5.94 -0.18 13.05
C THR A 153 5.58 1.21 13.58
N SER A 154 6.55 2.11 13.61
CA SER A 154 6.32 3.47 14.07
C SER A 154 5.42 4.25 13.10
N ASN A 155 4.63 5.18 13.65
CA ASN A 155 3.81 6.08 12.85
C ASN A 155 4.66 6.90 11.87
N GLY A 156 5.87 7.28 12.27
CA GLY A 156 6.83 7.98 11.42
C GLY A 156 7.25 7.16 10.20
N LEU A 157 7.58 5.88 10.39
CA LEU A 157 7.91 4.98 9.27
C LEU A 157 6.71 4.76 8.34
N ALA A 158 5.52 4.56 8.92
CA ALA A 158 4.30 4.37 8.15
C ALA A 158 3.99 5.59 7.28
N LEU A 159 4.08 6.79 7.85
CA LEU A 159 3.84 8.03 7.12
C LEU A 159 4.94 8.33 6.09
N PHE A 160 6.22 8.09 6.44
CA PHE A 160 7.32 8.17 5.48
C PHE A 160 7.04 7.32 4.24
N MET A 161 6.61 6.07 4.42
CA MET A 161 6.26 5.19 3.30
C MET A 161 5.12 5.79 2.46
N GLY A 162 4.04 6.22 3.12
CA GLY A 162 2.85 6.72 2.44
C GLY A 162 3.08 8.02 1.67
N LEU A 163 3.94 8.91 2.17
CA LEU A 163 4.22 10.20 1.53
C LEU A 163 5.29 10.14 0.46
N THR A 164 6.31 9.30 0.63
CA THR A 164 7.47 9.30 -0.25
C THR A 164 7.36 8.31 -1.41
N GLY A 165 6.51 7.28 -1.27
CA GLY A 165 6.50 6.18 -2.22
C GLY A 165 7.85 5.43 -2.25
N TYR A 166 8.58 5.42 -1.14
CA TYR A 166 9.86 4.73 -1.01
C TYR A 166 9.74 3.27 -1.48
N ARG A 167 10.74 2.81 -2.23
CA ARG A 167 10.79 1.44 -2.69
C ARG A 167 11.45 0.56 -1.64
N PHE A 168 10.63 -0.15 -0.87
CA PHE A 168 11.07 -1.12 0.12
C PHE A 168 11.81 -2.29 -0.52
N THR A 169 13.04 -2.53 -0.07
CA THR A 169 13.80 -3.73 -0.40
C THR A 169 13.31 -4.93 0.43
N GLN A 170 13.81 -6.13 0.13
CA GLN A 170 13.50 -7.33 0.93
C GLN A 170 13.90 -7.14 2.40
N ALA A 171 15.07 -6.54 2.64
CA ALA A 171 15.55 -6.25 3.99
C ALA A 171 14.63 -5.29 4.74
N ASP A 172 14.17 -4.23 4.05
CA ASP A 172 13.24 -3.27 4.63
C ASP A 172 11.87 -3.91 4.91
N MET A 173 11.35 -4.73 4.00
CA MET A 173 10.07 -5.44 4.17
C MET A 173 10.08 -6.42 5.33
N LEU A 174 11.16 -7.19 5.48
CA LEU A 174 11.32 -8.12 6.60
C LEU A 174 11.47 -7.36 7.92
N TRP A 175 12.34 -6.34 7.95
CA TRP A 175 12.58 -5.55 9.15
C TRP A 175 11.32 -4.81 9.63
N SER A 176 10.56 -4.19 8.72
CA SER A 176 9.34 -3.45 9.05
C SER A 176 8.13 -4.32 9.35
N GLY A 177 8.19 -5.63 9.10
CA GLY A 177 7.06 -6.54 9.23
C GLY A 177 6.12 -6.54 8.02
N MET A 178 6.43 -5.83 6.92
CA MET A 178 5.68 -5.95 5.67
C MET A 178 5.80 -7.34 5.06
N ALA A 179 6.89 -8.06 5.34
CA ALA A 179 7.06 -9.46 5.01
C ALA A 179 7.31 -10.29 6.27
N THR A 180 6.82 -11.53 6.26
CA THR A 180 7.02 -12.50 7.34
C THR A 180 8.10 -13.53 7.02
N HIS A 181 8.27 -13.88 5.75
CA HIS A 181 9.20 -14.89 5.28
C HIS A 181 9.82 -14.50 3.94
N ILE A 182 11.01 -15.04 3.67
CA ILE A 182 11.66 -14.96 2.36
C ILE A 182 11.97 -16.37 1.86
N ILE A 183 11.68 -16.62 0.58
CA ILE A 183 12.04 -17.86 -0.12
C ILE A 183 12.80 -17.52 -1.40
N SER A 184 13.42 -18.53 -2.04
CA SER A 184 14.01 -18.33 -3.37
C SER A 184 12.92 -18.17 -4.44
N SER A 185 13.10 -17.23 -5.38
CA SER A 185 12.17 -17.05 -6.50
C SER A 185 12.08 -18.27 -7.41
N HIS A 186 13.11 -19.12 -7.39
CA HIS A 186 13.12 -20.37 -8.14
C HIS A 186 12.32 -21.49 -7.48
N GLU A 187 11.98 -21.33 -6.19
CA GLU A 187 11.27 -22.32 -5.39
C GLU A 187 9.78 -22.01 -5.20
N VAL A 188 9.27 -20.93 -5.80
CA VAL A 188 7.87 -20.49 -5.60
C VAL A 188 6.88 -21.62 -5.94
N GLU A 189 7.04 -22.30 -7.06
CA GLU A 189 6.13 -23.38 -7.47
C GLU A 189 6.23 -24.58 -6.53
N ASN A 190 7.46 -24.96 -6.13
CA ASN A 190 7.69 -26.05 -5.19
C ASN A 190 7.12 -25.72 -3.81
N PHE A 191 7.28 -24.48 -3.35
CA PHE A 191 6.72 -24.01 -2.08
C PHE A 191 5.18 -24.10 -2.07
N VAL A 192 4.52 -23.62 -3.14
CA VAL A 192 3.05 -23.71 -3.26
C VAL A 192 2.58 -25.15 -3.30
N THR A 193 3.28 -26.03 -4.04
CA THR A 193 2.99 -27.48 -4.07
C THR A 193 3.18 -28.11 -2.69
N ALA A 194 4.24 -27.75 -1.97
CA ALA A 194 4.49 -28.29 -0.63
C ALA A 194 3.43 -27.86 0.41
N ILE A 195 2.83 -26.67 0.25
CA ILE A 195 1.69 -26.26 1.09
C ILE A 195 0.50 -27.20 0.89
N ASP A 196 0.21 -27.57 -0.36
CA ASP A 196 -0.90 -28.48 -0.69
C ASP A 196 -0.64 -29.90 -0.20
N GLU A 197 0.60 -30.41 -0.35
CA GLU A 197 0.94 -31.79 -0.03
C GLU A 197 1.28 -32.04 1.44
N HIS A 198 1.85 -31.05 2.13
CA HIS A 198 2.48 -31.23 3.45
C HIS A 198 2.02 -30.20 4.49
N GLY A 199 1.19 -29.22 4.10
CA GLY A 199 0.73 -28.12 4.93
C GLY A 199 1.70 -26.94 5.02
N LEU A 200 1.18 -25.80 5.49
CA LEU A 200 1.87 -24.52 5.48
C LEU A 200 3.15 -24.52 6.34
N ASP A 201 3.08 -25.03 7.57
CA ASP A 201 4.23 -25.01 8.49
C ASP A 201 5.40 -25.82 7.93
N SER A 202 5.12 -27.03 7.40
CA SER A 202 6.14 -27.88 6.79
C SER A 202 6.77 -27.26 5.53
N ALA A 203 5.96 -26.57 4.73
CA ALA A 203 6.45 -25.84 3.57
C ALA A 203 7.35 -24.68 3.98
N LEU A 204 6.96 -23.91 4.99
CA LEU A 204 7.78 -22.81 5.53
C LEU A 204 9.09 -23.32 6.12
N ASP A 205 9.05 -24.39 6.93
CA ASP A 205 10.26 -25.02 7.50
C ASP A 205 11.26 -25.48 6.41
N THR A 206 10.74 -25.88 5.24
CA THR A 206 11.56 -26.40 4.15
C THR A 206 12.15 -25.30 3.27
N TYR A 207 11.36 -24.27 2.96
CA TYR A 207 11.71 -23.28 1.93
C TYR A 207 12.05 -21.90 2.46
N ALA A 208 11.65 -21.53 3.70
CA ALA A 208 11.98 -20.23 4.25
C ALA A 208 13.49 -20.12 4.53
N ARG A 209 14.04 -18.98 4.12
CA ARG A 209 15.46 -18.66 4.30
C ARG A 209 15.61 -17.72 5.50
N PRO A 210 16.79 -17.70 6.15
CA PRO A 210 17.07 -16.75 7.20
C PRO A 210 16.88 -15.30 6.73
N ALA A 211 16.17 -14.48 7.51
CA ALA A 211 15.95 -13.07 7.17
C ALA A 211 17.26 -12.28 6.97
N ALA A 212 18.33 -12.66 7.67
CA ALA A 212 19.65 -12.07 7.53
C ALA A 212 20.25 -12.17 6.11
N GLU A 213 19.78 -13.11 5.29
CA GLU A 213 20.22 -13.24 3.90
C GLU A 213 19.71 -12.09 2.99
N ALA A 214 18.68 -11.37 3.42
CA ALA A 214 18.20 -10.17 2.72
C ALA A 214 19.15 -8.97 2.87
N GLY A 215 20.13 -9.06 3.79
CA GLY A 215 21.06 -7.98 4.11
C GLY A 215 20.52 -6.95 5.12
N PRO A 216 21.23 -5.86 5.34
CA PRO A 216 20.82 -4.81 6.26
C PRO A 216 19.70 -3.94 5.68
N SER A 217 18.71 -3.59 6.51
CA SER A 217 17.69 -2.60 6.15
C SER A 217 18.29 -1.18 6.16
N TYR A 218 18.05 -0.45 5.07
CA TYR A 218 18.35 0.98 4.99
C TYR A 218 17.50 1.77 5.99
N LEU A 219 16.21 1.45 6.07
CA LEU A 219 15.27 2.13 6.95
C LEU A 219 15.59 1.92 8.43
N ALA A 220 16.02 0.71 8.82
CA ALA A 220 16.47 0.44 10.18
C ALA A 220 17.60 1.37 10.63
N ARG A 221 18.51 1.71 9.72
CA ARG A 221 19.65 2.60 10.00
C ARG A 221 19.22 4.05 10.24
N HIS A 222 18.13 4.49 9.61
CA HIS A 222 17.65 5.88 9.66
C HIS A 222 16.35 6.05 10.45
N ILE A 223 15.91 5.02 11.19
CA ILE A 223 14.58 5.03 11.82
C ILE A 223 14.40 6.16 12.85
N GLU A 224 15.45 6.53 13.59
CA GLU A 224 15.38 7.61 14.58
C GLU A 224 15.09 8.95 13.89
N GLU A 225 15.78 9.24 12.78
CA GLU A 225 15.58 10.46 12.01
C GLU A 225 14.23 10.45 11.27
N ILE A 226 13.84 9.32 10.68
CA ILE A 226 12.52 9.15 10.06
C ILE A 226 11.41 9.42 11.08
N ASN A 227 11.55 8.89 12.30
CA ASN A 227 10.59 9.13 13.36
C ASN A 227 10.57 10.60 13.79
N ASP A 228 11.73 11.23 13.97
CA ASP A 228 11.78 12.64 14.34
C ASP A 228 11.10 13.53 13.29
N ILE A 229 11.25 13.23 12.01
CA ILE A 229 10.66 14.00 10.92
C ILE A 229 9.14 13.74 10.81
N PHE A 230 8.70 12.47 10.80
CA PHE A 230 7.36 12.08 10.32
C PHE A 230 6.38 11.64 11.41
N SER A 231 6.80 11.44 12.68
CA SER A 231 5.90 10.86 13.69
C SER A 231 4.79 11.80 14.15
N GLU A 232 5.00 13.10 14.13
CA GLU A 232 4.09 14.08 14.74
C GLU A 232 3.78 15.25 13.80
N GLY A 233 2.66 15.92 14.05
CA GLY A 233 2.25 17.12 13.35
C GLY A 233 1.51 16.84 12.04
N ASP A 234 1.19 17.90 11.33
CA ASP A 234 0.63 17.87 9.98
C ASP A 234 1.75 17.92 8.92
N TRP A 235 1.38 18.05 7.64
CA TRP A 235 2.37 18.16 6.57
C TRP A 235 3.28 19.39 6.74
N PHE A 236 2.73 20.51 7.18
CA PHE A 236 3.49 21.77 7.32
C PHE A 236 4.54 21.67 8.44
N ASP A 237 4.26 20.91 9.50
CA ASP A 237 5.25 20.61 10.55
C ASP A 237 6.38 19.72 10.01
N ILE A 238 6.05 18.74 9.18
CA ILE A 238 7.03 17.87 8.52
C ILE A 238 7.91 18.69 7.57
N GLU A 239 7.31 19.50 6.71
CA GLU A 239 8.02 20.39 5.78
C GLU A 239 8.97 21.36 6.52
N ALA A 240 8.51 21.96 7.62
CA ALA A 240 9.33 22.83 8.45
C ALA A 240 10.54 22.09 9.08
N LYS A 241 10.40 20.81 9.45
CA LYS A 241 11.52 19.99 9.94
C LYS A 241 12.51 19.67 8.83
N LEU A 242 12.05 19.35 7.63
CA LEU A 242 12.89 19.11 6.46
C LEU A 242 13.68 20.39 6.09
N ASP A 243 13.02 21.55 6.07
CA ASP A 243 13.65 22.85 5.78
C ASP A 243 14.66 23.27 6.81
N LYS A 244 14.39 22.99 8.09
CA LYS A 244 15.33 23.28 9.20
C LYS A 244 16.61 22.49 9.06
N GLY A 245 16.55 21.27 8.51
CA GLY A 245 17.69 20.38 8.34
C GLY A 245 18.28 19.88 9.66
N GLY A 246 19.47 19.34 9.59
CA GLY A 246 20.18 18.77 10.75
C GLY A 246 20.21 17.24 10.74
N TYR A 247 19.63 16.64 9.73
CA TYR A 247 19.55 15.21 9.50
C TYR A 247 20.66 14.69 8.58
N ASP A 248 20.77 13.38 8.47
CA ASP A 248 21.73 12.75 7.55
C ASP A 248 21.48 13.20 6.11
N LYS A 249 22.56 13.61 5.44
CA LYS A 249 22.47 14.19 4.07
C LYS A 249 22.02 13.18 3.03
N GLU A 250 22.38 11.89 3.21
CA GLU A 250 21.94 10.83 2.29
C GLU A 250 20.43 10.60 2.43
N LEU A 251 19.93 10.54 3.66
CA LEU A 251 18.49 10.42 3.94
C LEU A 251 17.71 11.60 3.35
N ILE A 252 18.14 12.83 3.60
CA ILE A 252 17.44 14.03 3.06
C ILE A 252 17.46 14.02 1.53
N ALA A 253 18.58 13.69 0.89
CA ALA A 253 18.63 13.62 -0.56
C ALA A 253 17.68 12.54 -1.14
N VAL A 254 17.48 11.43 -0.43
CA VAL A 254 16.49 10.40 -0.79
C VAL A 254 15.08 10.96 -0.65
N ILE A 255 14.76 11.61 0.48
CA ILE A 255 13.43 12.20 0.72
C ILE A 255 13.11 13.25 -0.33
N ASP A 256 14.00 14.22 -0.56
CA ASP A 256 13.81 15.30 -1.54
C ASP A 256 13.56 14.75 -2.94
N ASN A 257 14.35 13.74 -3.36
CA ASN A 257 14.16 13.11 -4.66
C ASN A 257 12.80 12.42 -4.79
N LEU A 258 12.35 11.72 -3.74
CA LEU A 258 11.08 11.00 -3.73
C LEU A 258 9.89 11.96 -3.73
N LEU A 259 9.96 13.05 -2.97
CA LEU A 259 8.91 14.07 -2.87
C LEU A 259 8.85 15.00 -4.10
N SER A 260 9.90 15.05 -4.91
CA SER A 260 10.01 15.99 -6.04
C SER A 260 8.89 15.87 -7.09
N SER A 261 8.23 14.72 -7.17
CA SER A 261 7.10 14.46 -8.09
C SER A 261 5.76 14.34 -7.37
N ALA A 262 5.71 14.62 -6.06
CA ALA A 262 4.49 14.47 -5.29
C ALA A 262 3.51 15.61 -5.55
N ASN A 263 2.21 15.29 -5.59
CA ASN A 263 1.14 16.27 -5.62
C ASN A 263 1.01 16.96 -4.25
N PRO A 264 1.09 18.29 -4.16
CA PRO A 264 0.94 19.03 -2.91
C PRO A 264 -0.33 18.70 -2.13
N SER A 265 -1.48 18.62 -2.81
CA SER A 265 -2.75 18.23 -2.17
C SER A 265 -2.72 16.82 -1.59
N SER A 266 -2.05 15.89 -2.27
CA SER A 266 -1.88 14.51 -1.79
C SER A 266 -1.04 14.43 -0.53
N LEU A 267 0.03 15.22 -0.41
CA LEU A 267 0.89 15.27 0.78
C LEU A 267 0.10 15.73 2.01
N VAL A 268 -0.65 16.83 1.88
CA VAL A 268 -1.49 17.36 2.96
C VAL A 268 -2.59 16.36 3.33
N ALA A 269 -3.35 15.88 2.35
CA ALA A 269 -4.45 14.94 2.56
C ALA A 269 -3.99 13.63 3.20
N THR A 270 -2.90 13.04 2.70
CA THR A 270 -2.38 11.76 3.20
C THR A 270 -1.84 11.89 4.62
N THR A 271 -1.21 13.02 4.97
CA THR A 271 -0.78 13.26 6.36
C THR A 271 -1.98 13.28 7.31
N LEU A 272 -3.05 14.04 6.99
CA LEU A 272 -4.28 14.05 7.78
C LEU A 272 -4.91 12.66 7.90
N LEU A 273 -4.94 11.92 6.79
CA LEU A 273 -5.46 10.56 6.76
C LEU A 273 -4.71 9.60 7.70
N PHE A 274 -3.37 9.62 7.68
CA PHE A 274 -2.58 8.79 8.60
C PHE A 274 -2.81 9.16 10.07
N ARG A 275 -2.93 10.45 10.39
CA ARG A 275 -3.26 10.91 11.75
C ARG A 275 -4.66 10.50 12.19
N ALA A 276 -5.62 10.42 11.27
CA ALA A 276 -6.94 9.88 11.55
C ALA A 276 -6.88 8.35 11.76
N ASN A 277 -6.12 7.64 10.93
CA ASN A 277 -6.01 6.19 10.98
C ASN A 277 -5.14 5.66 12.13
N GLU A 278 -4.25 6.49 12.70
CA GLU A 278 -3.61 6.22 13.99
C GLU A 278 -4.63 6.04 15.13
N LYS A 279 -5.78 6.71 15.02
CA LYS A 279 -6.85 6.73 16.03
C LYS A 279 -8.04 5.86 15.65
N ALA A 280 -8.02 5.25 14.49
CA ALA A 280 -9.11 4.41 14.01
C ALA A 280 -9.23 3.15 14.87
N GLU A 281 -10.46 2.73 15.16
CA GLU A 281 -10.73 1.57 16.01
C GLU A 281 -10.29 0.25 15.33
N ASP A 282 -10.44 0.18 14.02
CA ASP A 282 -10.12 -1.00 13.22
C ASP A 282 -9.80 -0.63 11.76
N LEU A 283 -9.47 -1.64 10.96
CA LEU A 283 -9.19 -1.47 9.54
C LEU A 283 -10.40 -0.93 8.76
N ARG A 284 -11.63 -1.32 9.15
CA ARG A 284 -12.85 -0.84 8.46
C ARG A 284 -13.02 0.66 8.60
N GLN A 285 -12.75 1.19 9.79
CA GLN A 285 -12.75 2.64 9.99
C GLN A 285 -11.63 3.30 9.18
N GLY A 286 -10.45 2.68 9.13
CA GLY A 286 -9.34 3.15 8.30
C GLY A 286 -9.70 3.22 6.82
N LEU A 287 -10.35 2.19 6.28
CA LEU A 287 -10.81 2.14 4.88
C LEU A 287 -11.91 3.16 4.58
N LYS A 288 -12.79 3.47 5.53
CA LYS A 288 -13.78 4.56 5.38
C LYS A 288 -13.09 5.92 5.29
N ASN A 289 -12.12 6.18 6.15
CA ASN A 289 -11.32 7.41 6.10
C ASN A 289 -10.61 7.54 4.75
N GLU A 290 -9.98 6.45 4.26
CA GLU A 290 -9.33 6.40 2.95
C GLU A 290 -10.31 6.65 1.81
N PHE A 291 -11.53 6.10 1.89
CA PHE A 291 -12.55 6.27 0.85
C PHE A 291 -12.98 7.73 0.71
N GLU A 292 -13.31 8.41 1.83
CA GLU A 292 -13.79 9.78 1.81
C GLU A 292 -12.68 10.79 1.42
N VAL A 293 -11.47 10.65 1.98
CA VAL A 293 -10.32 11.47 1.58
C VAL A 293 -9.95 11.21 0.11
N GLY A 294 -9.88 9.94 -0.29
CA GLY A 294 -9.63 9.55 -1.67
C GLY A 294 -10.69 10.06 -2.64
N LYS A 295 -11.95 10.17 -2.21
CA LYS A 295 -13.04 10.76 -3.01
C LYS A 295 -12.79 12.23 -3.31
N VAL A 296 -12.32 13.02 -2.34
CA VAL A 296 -11.95 14.42 -2.56
C VAL A 296 -10.81 14.51 -3.58
N LEU A 297 -9.75 13.72 -3.41
CA LEU A 297 -8.58 13.76 -4.30
C LEU A 297 -8.90 13.31 -5.72
N ARG A 298 -9.59 12.17 -5.89
CA ARG A 298 -9.86 11.63 -7.23
C ARG A 298 -10.76 12.49 -8.09
N TYR A 299 -11.55 13.39 -7.48
CA TYR A 299 -12.37 14.35 -8.23
C TYR A 299 -11.67 15.68 -8.53
N GLN A 300 -10.43 15.87 -8.07
CA GLN A 300 -9.57 16.96 -8.50
C GLN A 300 -8.92 16.66 -9.86
N GLU A 301 -8.61 17.71 -10.62
CA GLU A 301 -7.89 17.58 -11.90
C GLU A 301 -6.50 16.95 -11.74
N ASN A 302 -5.89 17.13 -10.57
CA ASN A 302 -4.59 16.59 -10.23
C ASN A 302 -4.52 15.06 -10.34
N PHE A 303 -5.59 14.33 -9.99
CA PHE A 303 -5.62 12.88 -10.16
C PHE A 303 -5.55 12.50 -11.65
N ALA A 304 -6.38 13.14 -12.48
CA ALA A 304 -6.39 12.85 -13.91
C ALA A 304 -5.04 13.19 -14.56
N GLU A 305 -4.41 14.28 -14.14
CA GLU A 305 -3.10 14.73 -14.60
C GLU A 305 -1.98 13.81 -14.13
N GLY A 306 -1.93 13.44 -12.86
CA GLY A 306 -0.93 12.54 -12.31
C GLY A 306 -0.98 11.16 -12.97
N VAL A 307 -2.17 10.58 -13.11
CA VAL A 307 -2.38 9.31 -13.83
C VAL A 307 -1.96 9.44 -15.30
N ARG A 308 -2.24 10.58 -15.98
CA ARG A 308 -1.74 10.85 -17.33
C ARG A 308 -0.22 10.75 -17.37
N ALA A 309 0.44 11.54 -16.54
CA ALA A 309 1.88 11.70 -16.56
C ALA A 309 2.63 10.38 -16.26
N VAL A 310 2.15 9.62 -15.28
CA VAL A 310 2.86 8.41 -14.81
C VAL A 310 2.47 7.17 -15.61
N LEU A 311 1.19 6.99 -15.94
CA LEU A 311 0.70 5.71 -16.46
C LEU A 311 0.29 5.75 -17.94
N VAL A 312 -0.15 6.90 -18.46
CA VAL A 312 -0.62 7.02 -19.85
C VAL A 312 0.54 7.47 -20.76
N ASP A 313 1.02 8.69 -20.58
CA ASP A 313 2.07 9.28 -21.41
C ASP A 313 3.48 8.83 -20.95
N LYS A 314 3.62 8.50 -19.67
CA LYS A 314 4.87 8.03 -19.04
C LYS A 314 6.00 9.03 -19.14
N ASP A 315 5.66 10.32 -19.21
CA ASP A 315 6.63 11.42 -19.21
C ASP A 315 7.09 11.81 -17.81
N ASN A 316 6.35 11.38 -16.76
CA ASN A 316 6.58 11.70 -15.35
C ASN A 316 6.65 13.22 -15.10
N ARG A 317 5.88 14.00 -15.85
CA ARG A 317 5.84 15.47 -15.80
C ARG A 317 4.42 15.93 -15.54
N ALA A 318 3.89 15.60 -14.36
CA ALA A 318 2.61 16.11 -13.93
C ALA A 318 2.71 17.59 -13.59
N SER A 319 1.69 18.36 -13.97
CA SER A 319 1.52 19.76 -13.57
C SER A 319 0.37 19.85 -12.60
N PHE A 320 0.67 19.88 -11.32
CA PHE A 320 -0.34 19.93 -10.26
C PHE A 320 -0.73 21.36 -9.91
N ASP A 321 -1.98 21.56 -9.51
CA ASP A 321 -2.51 22.81 -9.00
C ASP A 321 -3.26 22.54 -7.66
N PRO A 322 -2.84 23.16 -6.53
CA PRO A 322 -1.73 24.12 -6.42
C PRO A 322 -0.36 23.49 -6.65
N HIS A 323 0.63 24.35 -6.98
CA HIS A 323 2.03 23.90 -7.23
C HIS A 323 2.84 23.72 -5.94
N VAL A 324 2.40 24.31 -4.85
CA VAL A 324 3.09 24.28 -3.56
C VAL A 324 2.09 23.96 -2.44
N THR A 325 2.58 23.31 -1.42
CA THR A 325 1.77 22.84 -0.28
C THR A 325 1.17 23.99 0.51
N ALA A 326 1.84 25.15 0.60
CA ALA A 326 1.35 26.36 1.28
C ALA A 326 0.04 26.93 0.67
N GLU A 327 -0.32 26.57 -0.56
CA GLU A 327 -1.55 26.99 -1.24
C GLU A 327 -2.69 25.96 -1.12
N VAL A 328 -2.41 24.79 -0.52
CA VAL A 328 -3.41 23.74 -0.32
C VAL A 328 -4.37 24.13 0.81
N ASN A 329 -5.67 24.11 0.54
CA ASN A 329 -6.69 24.21 1.58
C ASN A 329 -6.94 22.81 2.18
N PRO A 330 -6.66 22.56 3.49
CA PRO A 330 -6.88 21.26 4.13
C PRO A 330 -8.35 20.96 4.45
N GLU A 331 -9.20 21.98 4.56
CA GLU A 331 -10.59 21.90 5.04
C GLU A 331 -11.42 20.80 4.33
N PRO A 332 -11.38 20.62 2.98
CA PRO A 332 -12.14 19.55 2.33
C PRO A 332 -11.74 18.15 2.79
N PHE A 333 -10.46 17.93 3.16
CA PHE A 333 -9.98 16.63 3.65
C PHE A 333 -10.36 16.40 5.11
N GLU A 334 -10.37 17.46 5.93
CA GLU A 334 -10.84 17.42 7.32
C GLU A 334 -12.34 17.12 7.37
N GLU A 335 -13.16 17.76 6.51
CA GLU A 335 -14.59 17.48 6.38
C GLU A 335 -14.86 16.05 5.93
N ALA A 336 -14.07 15.52 4.99
CA ALA A 336 -14.15 14.12 4.55
C ALA A 336 -13.91 13.14 5.70
N LEU A 337 -12.89 13.41 6.55
CA LEU A 337 -12.63 12.58 7.73
C LEU A 337 -13.74 12.66 8.78
N VAL A 338 -14.38 13.82 8.97
CA VAL A 338 -15.55 13.95 9.85
C VAL A 338 -16.73 13.14 9.29
N THR A 339 -16.94 13.16 7.98
CA THR A 339 -17.99 12.38 7.31
C THR A 339 -17.78 10.89 7.52
N ALA A 340 -16.56 10.39 7.33
CA ALA A 340 -16.20 8.99 7.50
C ALA A 340 -16.43 8.47 8.93
N GLN A 341 -16.37 9.32 9.94
CA GLN A 341 -16.62 8.97 11.34
C GLN A 341 -18.11 8.99 11.71
N SER A 342 -18.96 9.60 10.88
CA SER A 342 -20.38 9.78 11.17
C SER A 342 -21.27 8.67 10.59
N GLU A 343 -20.75 7.87 9.67
CA GLU A 343 -21.40 6.73 9.01
C GLU A 343 -20.92 5.38 9.59
#